data_52ccb55d1fb9757319af76c79a2fcc27
#
_entry.id   52ccb55d1fb9757319af76c79a2fcc27
#
_cell.length_a   1.000
_cell.length_b   1.000
_cell.length_c   1.000
_cell.angle_alpha   90.00
_cell.angle_beta   90.00
_cell.angle_gamma   90.00
#
_symmetry.space_group_name_H-M   'P 1'
#
loop_
_entity.id
_entity.type
_entity.pdbx_description
1 polymer ?
#
loop_
_entity_poly.entity_id
_entity_poly.type
_entity_poly.pdbx_seq_one_letter_code
_entity_poly.pdbx_strand_id
1 'polypeptide(L)'
;RIQKALGGAGRRFASDQFTMSITQGVTSVASTTTTGTGTTVTTGATALLQVTAGQPYTFTEAASGSTVLSQYVATMSCTNARNGATTAFAVPATITPILGDLITCTVTNTPRAANASLTTVKSSTVLSDPVNGTTNPKLIPGAVLRYSINISNSGSLAVDSSTVFILDPLPTTLEYNSASTVTFTNGTPVSGLTFNAATDVRWSRSATAPANFAACTDVPTAGFDPTIRYVCIRPTGTMAGATAAGQPSFVVSFQTRIR
;
A
#
# COMPACT_ATOMS: atom_id res chain seq x y z
N ARG A 1 -26.91 -10.47 -20.02
CA ARG A 1 -26.68 -10.36 -18.56
C ARG A 1 -25.21 -10.19 -18.24
N ILE A 2 -24.91 -9.70 -17.04
CA ILE A 2 -23.57 -9.71 -16.44
C ILE A 2 -23.60 -10.59 -15.18
N GLN A 3 -22.50 -11.29 -14.93
CA GLN A 3 -22.33 -12.12 -13.72
C GLN A 3 -20.91 -12.04 -13.19
N LYS A 4 -20.75 -12.38 -11.90
CA LYS A 4 -19.48 -12.39 -11.19
C LYS A 4 -18.91 -13.79 -11.06
N ALA A 5 -17.60 -13.92 -11.22
CA ALA A 5 -16.80 -15.08 -10.85
C ALA A 5 -15.58 -14.63 -10.02
N LEU A 6 -15.02 -15.56 -9.26
CA LEU A 6 -13.76 -15.38 -8.55
C LEU A 6 -12.75 -16.41 -9.08
N GLY A 7 -11.54 -15.94 -9.35
CA GLY A 7 -10.41 -16.78 -9.76
C GLY A 7 -9.41 -16.98 -8.63
N GLY A 8 -8.44 -17.89 -8.83
CA GLY A 8 -7.38 -18.18 -7.87
C GLY A 8 -7.91 -18.60 -6.50
N ALA A 9 -7.46 -17.95 -5.43
CA ALA A 9 -7.87 -18.25 -4.06
C ALA A 9 -9.27 -17.70 -3.68
N GLY A 10 -9.99 -17.07 -4.60
CA GLY A 10 -11.34 -16.53 -4.34
C GLY A 10 -11.32 -15.07 -3.85
N ARG A 11 -11.98 -14.77 -2.72
CA ARG A 11 -11.95 -13.44 -2.11
C ARG A 11 -10.61 -13.22 -1.41
N ARG A 12 -10.10 -11.99 -1.47
CA ARG A 12 -8.93 -11.60 -0.69
C ARG A 12 -9.25 -11.48 0.78
N PHE A 13 -10.38 -10.82 1.08
CA PHE A 13 -10.99 -10.77 2.42
C PHE A 13 -12.39 -11.32 2.32
N ALA A 14 -12.80 -12.08 3.33
CA ALA A 14 -14.12 -12.73 3.35
C ALA A 14 -15.28 -11.72 3.18
N SER A 15 -15.09 -10.48 3.60
CA SER A 15 -16.07 -9.39 3.47
C SER A 15 -16.14 -8.75 2.09
N ASP A 16 -15.22 -9.08 1.16
CA ASP A 16 -15.18 -8.43 -0.15
C ASP A 16 -16.41 -8.75 -0.98
N GLN A 17 -17.06 -7.70 -1.50
CA GLN A 17 -18.23 -7.78 -2.35
C GLN A 17 -18.06 -6.91 -3.60
N PHE A 18 -18.75 -7.29 -4.67
CA PHE A 18 -18.61 -6.67 -5.98
C PHE A 18 -19.99 -6.37 -6.55
N THR A 19 -20.17 -5.17 -7.09
CA THR A 19 -21.40 -4.77 -7.79
C THR A 19 -21.15 -4.78 -9.28
N MET A 20 -21.93 -5.59 -10.00
CA MET A 20 -21.96 -5.66 -11.46
C MET A 20 -23.10 -4.81 -11.98
N SER A 21 -22.85 -3.98 -13.00
CA SER A 21 -23.90 -3.16 -13.60
C SER A 21 -23.83 -3.16 -15.11
N ILE A 22 -25.00 -3.02 -15.75
CA ILE A 22 -25.15 -2.73 -17.17
C ILE A 22 -25.80 -1.36 -17.26
N THR A 23 -25.20 -0.46 -18.02
CA THR A 23 -25.75 0.88 -18.26
C THR A 23 -25.97 1.12 -19.75
N GLN A 24 -26.98 1.94 -20.07
CA GLN A 24 -27.17 2.53 -21.40
C GLN A 24 -27.01 4.04 -21.25
N GLY A 25 -25.92 4.58 -21.80
CA GLY A 25 -25.52 5.95 -21.47
C GLY A 25 -25.24 6.07 -19.96
N VAL A 26 -25.93 7.01 -19.33
CA VAL A 26 -25.85 7.26 -17.87
C VAL A 26 -26.86 6.45 -17.04
N THR A 27 -27.78 5.75 -17.69
CA THR A 27 -28.87 5.03 -17.01
C THR A 27 -28.47 3.59 -16.70
N SER A 28 -28.54 3.18 -15.42
CA SER A 28 -28.39 1.77 -15.03
C SER A 28 -29.65 1.00 -15.42
N VAL A 29 -29.48 -0.02 -16.27
CA VAL A 29 -30.58 -0.87 -16.74
C VAL A 29 -30.61 -2.23 -16.03
N ALA A 30 -29.52 -2.65 -15.43
CA ALA A 30 -29.44 -3.81 -14.56
C ALA A 30 -28.25 -3.68 -13.62
N SER A 31 -28.42 -4.12 -12.37
CA SER A 31 -27.36 -4.15 -11.37
C SER A 31 -27.56 -5.32 -10.41
N THR A 32 -26.49 -5.83 -9.87
CA THR A 32 -26.47 -6.89 -8.85
C THR A 32 -25.21 -6.79 -8.02
N THR A 33 -25.29 -7.17 -6.76
CA THR A 33 -24.14 -7.21 -5.85
C THR A 33 -23.96 -8.63 -5.33
N THR A 34 -22.70 -9.07 -5.23
CA THR A 34 -22.38 -10.36 -4.61
C THR A 34 -22.70 -10.35 -3.13
N THR A 35 -22.91 -11.53 -2.55
CA THR A 35 -23.10 -11.76 -1.11
C THR A 35 -22.29 -12.97 -0.67
N GLY A 36 -22.23 -13.19 0.65
CA GLY A 36 -21.52 -14.33 1.23
C GLY A 36 -20.02 -14.06 1.41
N THR A 37 -19.34 -15.01 2.04
CA THR A 37 -17.95 -14.89 2.49
C THR A 37 -17.01 -15.99 1.95
N GLY A 38 -17.57 -16.91 1.14
CA GLY A 38 -16.81 -18.05 0.58
C GLY A 38 -15.82 -17.66 -0.52
N THR A 39 -15.02 -18.63 -0.93
CA THR A 39 -14.03 -18.49 -2.02
C THR A 39 -14.68 -18.44 -3.40
N THR A 40 -15.95 -18.81 -3.51
CA THR A 40 -16.76 -18.71 -4.71
C THR A 40 -17.91 -17.75 -4.51
N VAL A 41 -18.50 -17.25 -5.59
CA VAL A 41 -19.74 -16.47 -5.57
C VAL A 41 -20.88 -17.29 -6.14
N THR A 42 -22.00 -17.33 -5.42
CA THR A 42 -23.27 -17.95 -5.84
C THR A 42 -24.32 -16.90 -6.21
N THR A 43 -24.00 -15.62 -5.96
CA THR A 43 -24.81 -14.44 -6.25
C THR A 43 -24.01 -13.50 -7.17
N GLY A 44 -24.57 -12.35 -7.54
CA GLY A 44 -23.87 -11.38 -8.41
C GLY A 44 -24.06 -11.68 -9.89
N ALA A 45 -25.20 -12.29 -10.27
CA ALA A 45 -25.66 -12.38 -11.65
C ALA A 45 -26.95 -11.58 -11.82
N THR A 46 -27.02 -10.72 -12.84
CA THR A 46 -28.28 -10.08 -13.22
C THR A 46 -29.21 -11.11 -13.90
N ALA A 47 -30.51 -10.84 -13.88
CA ALA A 47 -31.42 -11.52 -14.78
C ALA A 47 -31.01 -11.27 -16.26
N LEU A 48 -31.52 -12.08 -17.17
CA LEU A 48 -31.46 -11.76 -18.59
C LEU A 48 -32.24 -10.47 -18.84
N LEU A 49 -31.62 -9.52 -19.50
CA LEU A 49 -32.22 -8.24 -19.86
C LEU A 49 -32.50 -8.24 -21.36
N GLN A 50 -33.75 -7.92 -21.73
CA GLN A 50 -34.08 -7.63 -23.11
C GLN A 50 -33.59 -6.23 -23.48
N VAL A 51 -32.83 -6.11 -24.55
CA VAL A 51 -32.17 -4.86 -24.98
C VAL A 51 -32.49 -4.55 -26.43
N THR A 52 -32.39 -3.29 -26.82
CA THR A 52 -32.57 -2.85 -28.21
C THR A 52 -31.31 -3.15 -29.00
N ALA A 53 -31.43 -3.90 -30.10
CA ALA A 53 -30.34 -4.17 -31.03
C ALA A 53 -29.80 -2.86 -31.62
N GLY A 54 -28.48 -2.80 -31.85
CA GLY A 54 -27.79 -1.62 -32.37
C GLY A 54 -27.53 -0.52 -31.35
N GLN A 55 -27.97 -0.67 -30.11
CA GLN A 55 -27.67 0.30 -29.04
C GLN A 55 -26.48 -0.17 -28.18
N PRO A 56 -25.57 0.75 -27.77
CA PRO A 56 -24.45 0.41 -26.94
C PRO A 56 -24.87 0.24 -25.46
N TYR A 57 -24.36 -0.81 -24.82
CA TYR A 57 -24.50 -1.09 -23.38
C TYR A 57 -23.13 -1.27 -22.75
N THR A 58 -22.89 -0.56 -21.65
CA THR A 58 -21.62 -0.64 -20.93
C THR A 58 -21.74 -1.54 -19.71
N PHE A 59 -20.81 -2.48 -19.62
CA PHE A 59 -20.67 -3.45 -18.54
C PHE A 59 -19.60 -2.98 -17.59
N THR A 60 -19.92 -2.84 -16.31
CA THR A 60 -19.05 -2.28 -15.30
C THR A 60 -18.99 -3.14 -14.04
N GLU A 61 -17.91 -2.98 -13.31
CA GLU A 61 -17.74 -3.48 -11.94
C GLU A 61 -17.41 -2.33 -11.00
N ALA A 62 -17.97 -2.35 -9.80
CA ALA A 62 -17.65 -1.46 -8.71
C ALA A 62 -17.39 -2.24 -7.41
N ALA A 63 -16.59 -1.66 -6.52
CA ALA A 63 -16.44 -2.17 -5.16
C ALA A 63 -17.74 -2.02 -4.40
N SER A 64 -18.03 -2.97 -3.49
CA SER A 64 -19.12 -2.87 -2.52
C SER A 64 -18.57 -3.08 -1.11
N GLY A 65 -19.11 -2.33 -0.14
CA GLY A 65 -18.63 -2.37 1.24
C GLY A 65 -17.17 -1.90 1.36
N SER A 66 -16.35 -2.71 2.02
CA SER A 66 -14.93 -2.42 2.27
C SER A 66 -13.98 -2.94 1.18
N THR A 67 -14.51 -3.43 0.06
CA THR A 67 -13.71 -4.02 -1.03
C THR A 67 -12.79 -3.00 -1.68
N VAL A 68 -11.53 -3.38 -1.95
CA VAL A 68 -10.54 -2.60 -2.67
C VAL A 68 -10.21 -3.27 -4.00
N LEU A 69 -10.79 -2.77 -5.11
CA LEU A 69 -10.64 -3.40 -6.44
C LEU A 69 -9.19 -3.47 -6.93
N SER A 70 -8.33 -2.53 -6.54
CA SER A 70 -6.90 -2.54 -6.92
C SER A 70 -6.13 -3.76 -6.38
N GLN A 71 -6.69 -4.47 -5.40
CA GLN A 71 -6.13 -5.73 -4.87
C GLN A 71 -6.49 -6.95 -5.72
N TYR A 72 -7.23 -6.76 -6.80
CA TYR A 72 -7.63 -7.78 -7.74
C TYR A 72 -7.10 -7.48 -9.14
N VAL A 73 -6.98 -8.53 -9.94
CA VAL A 73 -6.90 -8.46 -11.40
C VAL A 73 -8.28 -8.83 -11.92
N ALA A 74 -8.97 -7.86 -12.53
CA ALA A 74 -10.27 -8.09 -13.13
C ALA A 74 -10.12 -8.42 -14.62
N THR A 75 -10.81 -9.45 -15.07
CA THR A 75 -10.95 -9.81 -16.49
C THR A 75 -12.43 -10.00 -16.81
N MET A 76 -12.83 -9.73 -18.02
CA MET A 76 -14.20 -10.00 -18.49
C MET A 76 -14.18 -10.85 -19.74
N SER A 77 -15.05 -11.84 -19.79
CA SER A 77 -15.29 -12.68 -20.94
C SER A 77 -16.78 -12.72 -21.23
N CYS A 78 -17.16 -12.46 -22.47
CA CYS A 78 -18.56 -12.48 -22.90
C CYS A 78 -18.77 -13.58 -23.93
N THR A 79 -19.70 -14.46 -23.67
CA THR A 79 -20.15 -15.53 -24.60
C THR A 79 -21.48 -15.17 -25.20
N ASN A 80 -21.57 -15.24 -26.53
CA ASN A 80 -22.81 -15.07 -27.27
C ASN A 80 -23.36 -16.44 -27.66
N ALA A 81 -24.45 -16.86 -27.03
CA ALA A 81 -25.05 -18.17 -27.31
C ALA A 81 -25.62 -18.33 -28.73
N ARG A 82 -25.85 -17.23 -29.44
CA ARG A 82 -26.30 -17.26 -30.86
C ARG A 82 -25.30 -17.96 -31.78
N ASN A 83 -24.02 -17.74 -31.55
CA ASN A 83 -22.95 -18.24 -32.45
C ASN A 83 -21.83 -18.98 -31.72
N GLY A 84 -21.93 -19.13 -30.40
CA GLY A 84 -20.93 -19.78 -29.54
C GLY A 84 -19.64 -18.95 -29.38
N ALA A 85 -19.57 -17.74 -29.93
CA ALA A 85 -18.35 -16.91 -29.82
C ALA A 85 -18.14 -16.43 -28.37
N THR A 86 -16.88 -16.49 -27.94
CA THR A 86 -16.44 -15.94 -26.64
C THR A 86 -15.38 -14.88 -26.91
N THR A 87 -15.58 -13.68 -26.37
CA THR A 87 -14.67 -12.54 -26.55
C THR A 87 -14.23 -12.02 -25.20
N ALA A 88 -12.92 -11.79 -25.05
CA ALA A 88 -12.35 -11.16 -23.87
C ALA A 88 -12.42 -9.63 -23.99
N PHE A 89 -12.71 -8.96 -22.86
CA PHE A 89 -12.77 -7.51 -22.76
C PHE A 89 -12.03 -7.03 -21.50
N ALA A 90 -11.58 -5.78 -21.53
CA ALA A 90 -11.25 -5.06 -20.30
C ALA A 90 -12.53 -4.68 -19.55
N VAL A 91 -12.43 -4.35 -18.28
CA VAL A 91 -13.53 -3.82 -17.47
C VAL A 91 -13.21 -2.35 -17.16
N PRO A 92 -14.08 -1.39 -17.52
CA PRO A 92 -15.38 -1.52 -18.18
C PRO A 92 -15.28 -1.84 -19.68
N ALA A 93 -16.38 -2.37 -20.28
CA ALA A 93 -16.49 -2.56 -21.71
C ALA A 93 -17.88 -2.21 -22.24
N THR A 94 -17.92 -1.70 -23.47
CA THR A 94 -19.18 -1.39 -24.17
C THR A 94 -19.39 -2.41 -25.28
N ILE A 95 -20.59 -2.99 -25.33
CA ILE A 95 -21.01 -3.97 -26.31
C ILE A 95 -22.27 -3.46 -27.01
N THR A 96 -22.32 -3.58 -28.31
CA THR A 96 -23.50 -3.23 -29.14
C THR A 96 -24.11 -4.53 -29.68
N PRO A 97 -25.16 -5.07 -29.04
CA PRO A 97 -25.81 -6.30 -29.48
C PRO A 97 -26.51 -6.13 -30.85
N ILE A 98 -26.55 -7.20 -31.63
CA ILE A 98 -27.37 -7.26 -32.83
C ILE A 98 -28.57 -8.18 -32.61
N LEU A 99 -29.52 -8.16 -33.53
CA LEU A 99 -30.75 -8.95 -33.42
C LEU A 99 -30.43 -10.46 -33.30
N GLY A 100 -31.01 -11.10 -32.28
CA GLY A 100 -30.83 -12.51 -31.97
C GLY A 100 -29.63 -12.83 -31.06
N ASP A 101 -28.83 -11.85 -30.63
CA ASP A 101 -27.76 -12.08 -29.67
C ASP A 101 -28.30 -12.46 -28.30
N LEU A 102 -27.63 -13.44 -27.67
CA LEU A 102 -27.84 -13.81 -26.27
C LEU A 102 -26.49 -13.80 -25.55
N ILE A 103 -26.15 -12.64 -25.01
CA ILE A 103 -24.80 -12.36 -24.45
C ILE A 103 -24.81 -12.55 -22.93
N THR A 104 -23.88 -13.35 -22.45
CA THR A 104 -23.55 -13.47 -21.02
C THR A 104 -22.09 -13.04 -20.82
N CYS A 105 -21.88 -11.97 -20.04
CA CYS A 105 -20.56 -11.50 -19.66
C CYS A 105 -20.24 -11.93 -18.23
N THR A 106 -19.07 -12.54 -18.04
CA THR A 106 -18.54 -12.94 -16.74
C THR A 106 -17.36 -12.07 -16.39
N VAL A 107 -17.46 -11.31 -15.31
CA VAL A 107 -16.33 -10.58 -14.72
C VAL A 107 -15.68 -11.49 -13.68
N THR A 108 -14.42 -11.82 -13.88
CA THR A 108 -13.64 -12.66 -12.97
C THR A 108 -12.61 -11.81 -12.25
N ASN A 109 -12.68 -11.77 -10.91
CA ASN A 109 -11.64 -11.17 -10.08
C ASN A 109 -10.72 -12.23 -9.50
N THR A 110 -9.43 -12.10 -9.80
CA THR A 110 -8.39 -12.92 -9.22
C THR A 110 -7.61 -12.04 -8.22
N PRO A 111 -7.55 -12.42 -6.94
CA PRO A 111 -6.77 -11.65 -5.98
C PRO A 111 -5.30 -11.61 -6.41
N ARG A 112 -4.67 -10.45 -6.29
CA ARG A 112 -3.23 -10.31 -6.50
C ARG A 112 -2.51 -11.15 -5.46
N ALA A 113 -1.33 -11.66 -5.80
CA ALA A 113 -0.50 -12.41 -4.85
C ALA A 113 -0.34 -11.63 -3.54
N ALA A 114 -0.54 -12.33 -2.43
CA ALA A 114 -0.31 -11.77 -1.12
C ALA A 114 1.20 -11.63 -0.91
N ASN A 115 1.68 -10.44 -0.59
CA ASN A 115 3.07 -10.15 -0.28
C ASN A 115 3.15 -9.01 0.73
N ALA A 116 4.23 -8.94 1.48
CA ALA A 116 4.66 -7.73 2.16
C ALA A 116 5.39 -6.84 1.15
N SER A 117 5.14 -5.54 1.18
CA SER A 117 5.78 -4.56 0.29
C SER A 117 6.00 -3.26 1.04
N LEU A 118 7.26 -3.06 1.49
CA LEU A 118 7.62 -1.86 2.23
C LEU A 118 8.01 -0.73 1.27
N THR A 119 7.47 0.44 1.55
CA THR A 119 7.82 1.70 0.90
C THR A 119 8.43 2.63 1.94
N THR A 120 9.54 3.29 1.59
CA THR A 120 10.25 4.20 2.49
C THR A 120 10.33 5.59 1.87
N VAL A 121 9.97 6.61 2.65
CA VAL A 121 10.12 8.03 2.28
C VAL A 121 10.92 8.73 3.37
N LYS A 122 12.07 9.29 3.02
CA LYS A 122 12.90 10.09 3.91
C LYS A 122 12.71 11.57 3.62
N SER A 123 12.55 12.36 4.66
CA SER A 123 12.44 13.82 4.62
C SER A 123 13.31 14.46 5.69
N SER A 124 13.59 15.75 5.56
CA SER A 124 14.31 16.53 6.58
C SER A 124 13.59 17.85 6.83
N THR A 125 13.73 18.34 8.07
CA THR A 125 13.25 19.67 8.49
C THR A 125 14.36 20.36 9.25
N VAL A 126 14.62 21.63 8.94
CA VAL A 126 15.56 22.46 9.71
C VAL A 126 14.87 22.89 11.00
N LEU A 127 15.45 22.58 12.13
CA LEU A 127 14.91 22.91 13.45
C LEU A 127 15.44 24.25 13.97
N SER A 128 16.72 24.51 13.74
CA SER A 128 17.38 25.75 14.12
C SER A 128 18.64 25.97 13.31
N ASP A 129 19.10 27.20 13.23
CA ASP A 129 20.41 27.56 12.67
C ASP A 129 21.13 28.59 13.57
N PRO A 130 22.48 28.77 13.42
CA PRO A 130 23.25 29.67 14.26
C PRO A 130 22.90 31.15 14.09
N VAL A 131 22.23 31.55 13.01
CA VAL A 131 21.95 32.95 12.70
C VAL A 131 20.52 33.32 13.13
N ASN A 132 19.55 32.48 12.77
CA ASN A 132 18.11 32.79 12.96
C ASN A 132 17.50 32.04 14.16
N GLY A 133 18.27 31.16 14.82
CA GLY A 133 17.74 30.31 15.87
C GLY A 133 16.65 29.38 15.32
N THR A 134 15.48 29.38 15.97
CA THR A 134 14.31 28.59 15.54
C THR A 134 13.33 29.36 14.65
N THR A 135 13.57 30.67 14.43
CA THR A 135 12.69 31.53 13.64
C THR A 135 13.11 31.54 12.18
N ASN A 136 12.35 30.85 11.32
CA ASN A 136 12.65 30.71 9.89
C ASN A 136 14.09 30.21 9.61
N PRO A 137 14.53 29.10 10.23
CA PRO A 137 15.91 28.63 10.17
C PRO A 137 16.28 28.22 8.75
N LYS A 138 17.56 28.39 8.40
CA LYS A 138 18.13 28.13 7.08
C LYS A 138 19.03 26.90 7.12
N LEU A 139 19.17 26.25 5.97
CA LEU A 139 20.04 25.11 5.75
C LEU A 139 21.49 25.59 5.54
N ILE A 140 22.17 25.97 6.63
CA ILE A 140 23.53 26.49 6.65
C ILE A 140 24.40 25.68 7.61
N PRO A 141 25.74 25.76 7.53
CA PRO A 141 26.66 25.15 8.51
C PRO A 141 26.23 25.49 9.95
N GLY A 142 26.23 24.48 10.81
CA GLY A 142 25.75 24.59 12.20
C GLY A 142 24.24 24.39 12.37
N ALA A 143 23.46 24.34 11.30
CA ALA A 143 22.01 24.10 11.40
C ALA A 143 21.70 22.69 11.91
N VAL A 144 20.73 22.59 12.81
CA VAL A 144 20.20 21.34 13.34
C VAL A 144 19.01 20.89 12.50
N LEU A 145 19.06 19.65 12.05
CA LEU A 145 18.05 19.02 11.21
C LEU A 145 17.36 17.90 11.97
N ARG A 146 16.06 17.70 11.72
CA ARG A 146 15.37 16.46 12.00
C ARG A 146 15.20 15.68 10.68
N TYR A 147 15.71 14.47 10.64
CA TYR A 147 15.34 13.49 9.62
C TYR A 147 14.13 12.70 10.09
N SER A 148 13.20 12.47 9.18
CA SER A 148 12.03 11.64 9.38
C SER A 148 11.97 10.61 8.27
N ILE A 149 11.87 9.33 8.65
CA ILE A 149 11.78 8.20 7.74
C ILE A 149 10.40 7.57 7.96
N ASN A 150 9.55 7.73 6.98
CA ASN A 150 8.21 7.12 6.95
C ASN A 150 8.29 5.78 6.22
N ILE A 151 7.86 4.72 6.87
CA ILE A 151 7.77 3.38 6.30
C ILE A 151 6.31 2.94 6.30
N SER A 152 5.82 2.48 5.15
CA SER A 152 4.48 1.91 4.99
C SER A 152 4.54 0.54 4.35
N ASN A 153 3.62 -0.35 4.75
CA ASN A 153 3.43 -1.64 4.10
C ASN A 153 2.23 -1.54 3.15
N SER A 154 2.52 -1.47 1.85
CA SER A 154 1.50 -1.47 0.79
C SER A 154 1.07 -2.90 0.39
N GLY A 155 1.82 -3.91 0.82
CA GLY A 155 1.50 -5.31 0.62
C GLY A 155 0.42 -5.78 1.58
N SER A 156 -0.24 -6.86 1.23
CA SER A 156 -1.36 -7.39 2.01
C SER A 156 -0.96 -8.38 3.08
N LEU A 157 0.27 -8.88 3.03
CA LEU A 157 0.83 -9.68 4.12
C LEU A 157 1.54 -8.80 5.14
N ALA A 158 1.51 -9.26 6.37
CA ALA A 158 2.38 -8.74 7.41
C ALA A 158 3.84 -9.04 7.08
N VAL A 159 4.74 -8.19 7.54
CA VAL A 159 6.18 -8.45 7.53
C VAL A 159 6.50 -9.39 8.67
N ASP A 160 7.43 -10.33 8.48
CA ASP A 160 7.84 -11.27 9.50
C ASP A 160 8.30 -10.56 10.78
N SER A 161 8.01 -11.19 11.92
CA SER A 161 8.27 -10.57 13.24
C SER A 161 9.74 -10.17 13.41
N SER A 162 9.96 -8.92 13.80
CA SER A 162 11.27 -8.34 14.12
C SER A 162 12.30 -8.38 12.97
N THR A 163 11.81 -8.40 11.71
CA THR A 163 12.66 -8.36 10.52
C THR A 163 12.77 -6.97 9.89
N VAL A 164 11.97 -6.00 10.31
CA VAL A 164 12.10 -4.62 9.84
C VAL A 164 13.41 -4.04 10.34
N PHE A 165 14.33 -3.76 9.44
CA PHE A 165 15.62 -3.14 9.74
C PHE A 165 15.81 -1.91 8.86
N ILE A 166 16.02 -0.76 9.48
CA ILE A 166 16.27 0.53 8.84
C ILE A 166 17.74 0.84 9.03
N LEU A 167 18.46 0.97 7.93
CA LEU A 167 19.84 1.40 7.89
C LEU A 167 19.91 2.75 7.19
N ASP A 168 20.17 3.81 7.95
CA ASP A 168 20.24 5.15 7.39
C ASP A 168 21.70 5.65 7.32
N PRO A 169 22.27 5.83 6.10
CA PRO A 169 23.60 6.38 5.94
C PRO A 169 23.60 7.88 6.22
N LEU A 170 24.55 8.32 7.05
CA LEU A 170 24.81 9.74 7.30
C LEU A 170 25.96 10.24 6.41
N PRO A 171 25.71 11.28 5.58
CA PRO A 171 26.77 11.96 4.85
C PRO A 171 27.86 12.51 5.78
N THR A 172 29.08 12.59 5.29
CA THR A 172 30.23 13.12 6.07
C THR A 172 30.10 14.59 6.41
N THR A 173 29.18 15.30 5.80
CA THR A 173 28.83 16.70 6.09
C THR A 173 27.87 16.84 7.26
N LEU A 174 27.43 15.73 7.87
CA LEU A 174 26.52 15.71 9.01
C LEU A 174 27.20 15.13 10.25
N GLU A 175 26.74 15.56 11.40
CA GLU A 175 27.05 15.01 12.71
C GLU A 175 25.79 14.48 13.35
N TYR A 176 25.83 13.28 13.91
CA TYR A 176 24.69 12.70 14.64
C TYR A 176 24.50 13.39 16.00
N ASN A 177 23.28 13.78 16.34
CA ASN A 177 22.95 14.36 17.64
C ASN A 177 22.56 13.27 18.64
N SER A 178 23.50 12.84 19.49
CA SER A 178 23.26 11.83 20.51
C SER A 178 22.48 12.35 21.72
N ALA A 179 22.35 13.66 21.89
CA ALA A 179 21.56 14.28 22.95
C ALA A 179 20.04 14.26 22.62
N SER A 180 19.68 13.97 21.36
CA SER A 180 18.29 13.85 20.93
C SER A 180 17.90 12.38 20.81
N THR A 181 16.88 11.96 21.55
CA THR A 181 16.32 10.60 21.46
C THR A 181 15.69 10.35 20.10
N VAL A 182 15.94 9.18 19.51
CA VAL A 182 15.22 8.71 18.33
C VAL A 182 13.76 8.47 18.70
N THR A 183 12.85 9.04 17.94
CA THR A 183 11.40 8.92 18.17
C THR A 183 10.77 7.96 17.20
N PHE A 184 9.68 7.34 17.62
CA PHE A 184 8.84 6.45 16.80
C PHE A 184 7.38 6.87 16.96
N THR A 185 6.69 7.03 15.84
CA THR A 185 5.27 7.39 15.83
C THR A 185 4.52 6.47 14.85
N ASN A 186 3.51 5.77 15.33
CA ASN A 186 2.63 5.00 14.45
C ASN A 186 1.81 5.94 13.56
N GLY A 187 1.58 5.49 12.33
CA GLY A 187 0.64 6.12 11.41
C GLY A 187 -0.80 5.63 11.62
N THR A 188 -1.64 5.91 10.66
CA THR A 188 -3.04 5.44 10.62
C THR A 188 -3.29 4.79 9.25
N PRO A 189 -3.54 3.46 9.21
CA PRO A 189 -3.57 2.49 10.33
C PRO A 189 -2.20 2.32 11.04
N VAL A 190 -2.25 1.88 12.31
CA VAL A 190 -1.04 1.61 13.10
C VAL A 190 -0.21 0.49 12.49
N SER A 191 1.10 0.57 12.63
CA SER A 191 2.01 -0.43 12.06
C SER A 191 1.93 -1.81 12.72
N GLY A 192 1.54 -1.88 14.00
CA GLY A 192 1.62 -3.09 14.81
C GLY A 192 3.01 -3.33 15.42
N LEU A 193 3.98 -2.47 15.14
CA LEU A 193 5.33 -2.55 15.72
C LEU A 193 5.39 -1.82 17.06
N THR A 194 6.31 -2.26 17.91
CA THR A 194 6.70 -1.61 19.15
C THR A 194 8.13 -1.08 19.05
N PHE A 195 8.47 -0.05 19.82
CA PHE A 195 9.78 0.58 19.76
C PHE A 195 10.25 1.05 21.11
N ASN A 196 11.50 0.75 21.42
CA ASN A 196 12.21 1.25 22.58
C ASN A 196 13.57 1.82 22.11
N ALA A 197 13.75 3.13 22.20
CA ALA A 197 14.95 3.80 21.71
C ALA A 197 16.25 3.28 22.36
N ALA A 198 16.20 2.74 23.60
CA ALA A 198 17.37 2.22 24.28
C ALA A 198 17.86 0.86 23.73
N THR A 199 16.98 0.06 23.14
CA THR A 199 17.30 -1.29 22.63
C THR A 199 17.24 -1.42 21.14
N ASP A 200 16.41 -0.61 20.48
CA ASP A 200 16.06 -0.73 19.07
C ASP A 200 16.80 0.27 18.18
N VAL A 201 17.73 1.05 18.77
CA VAL A 201 18.63 1.96 18.05
C VAL A 201 20.07 1.58 18.33
N ARG A 202 20.86 1.53 17.28
CA ARG A 202 22.32 1.33 17.31
C ARG A 202 22.97 2.20 16.25
N TRP A 203 24.29 2.26 16.30
CA TRP A 203 25.07 3.11 15.39
C TRP A 203 26.27 2.37 14.82
N SER A 204 26.81 2.87 13.71
CA SER A 204 28.06 2.35 13.16
C SER A 204 28.92 3.47 12.60
N ARG A 205 30.24 3.36 12.85
CA ARG A 205 31.31 4.19 12.27
C ARG A 205 31.95 3.52 11.05
N SER A 206 31.52 2.32 10.71
CA SER A 206 32.09 1.54 9.60
C SER A 206 32.06 2.34 8.29
N ALA A 207 33.08 2.18 7.47
CA ALA A 207 33.10 2.71 6.11
C ALA A 207 32.16 1.92 5.17
N THR A 208 31.83 0.68 5.51
CA THR A 208 30.92 -0.19 4.78
C THR A 208 29.58 -0.32 5.50
N ALA A 209 28.50 -0.44 4.75
CA ALA A 209 27.15 -0.59 5.30
C ALA A 209 27.05 -1.87 6.17
N PRO A 210 26.60 -1.75 7.44
CA PRO A 210 26.31 -2.92 8.27
C PRO A 210 25.27 -3.82 7.61
N ALA A 211 25.56 -5.15 7.58
CA ALA A 211 24.67 -6.12 6.95
C ALA A 211 23.37 -6.36 7.73
N ASN A 212 23.35 -6.08 9.02
CA ASN A 212 22.21 -6.30 9.91
C ASN A 212 22.33 -5.46 11.17
N PHE A 213 21.29 -5.46 11.99
CA PHE A 213 21.24 -4.68 13.24
C PHE A 213 22.33 -5.08 14.26
N ALA A 214 22.73 -6.36 14.30
CA ALA A 214 23.75 -6.81 15.23
C ALA A 214 25.15 -6.30 14.88
N ALA A 215 25.41 -5.96 13.62
CA ALA A 215 26.66 -5.39 13.15
C ALA A 215 26.83 -3.89 13.52
N CYS A 216 25.79 -3.24 14.03
CA CYS A 216 25.85 -1.87 14.51
C CYS A 216 26.20 -1.88 16.01
N THR A 217 27.48 -1.69 16.36
CA THR A 217 27.99 -1.89 17.72
C THR A 217 28.62 -0.64 18.33
N ASP A 218 28.68 0.47 17.60
CA ASP A 218 29.28 1.70 18.09
C ASP A 218 28.33 2.46 19.01
N VAL A 219 28.93 3.27 19.88
CA VAL A 219 28.20 4.17 20.80
C VAL A 219 28.61 5.62 20.44
N PRO A 220 27.65 6.51 20.11
CA PRO A 220 27.96 7.89 19.81
C PRO A 220 28.62 8.59 20.99
N THR A 221 29.50 9.54 20.72
CA THR A 221 29.98 10.49 21.73
C THR A 221 28.84 11.44 22.12
N ALA A 222 28.93 11.99 23.33
CA ALA A 222 27.91 12.95 23.80
C ALA A 222 27.84 14.20 22.91
N GLY A 223 26.63 14.65 22.61
CA GLY A 223 26.37 15.80 21.77
C GLY A 223 26.38 15.45 20.26
N PHE A 224 27.11 16.22 19.47
CA PHE A 224 27.19 16.00 18.02
C PHE A 224 28.41 15.16 17.66
N ASP A 225 28.17 13.94 17.17
CA ASP A 225 29.21 12.99 16.79
C ASP A 225 29.45 13.00 15.28
N PRO A 226 30.58 13.49 14.82
CA PRO A 226 30.94 13.54 13.39
C PRO A 226 31.40 12.20 12.82
N THR A 227 31.59 11.18 13.66
CA THR A 227 32.14 9.90 13.24
C THR A 227 31.10 8.83 12.92
N ILE A 228 29.86 9.03 13.35
CA ILE A 228 28.75 8.12 13.02
C ILE A 228 28.48 8.18 11.51
N ARG A 229 28.45 7.01 10.89
CA ARG A 229 28.17 6.80 9.46
C ARG A 229 26.80 6.21 9.18
N TYR A 230 26.28 5.45 10.13
CA TYR A 230 24.96 4.80 9.97
C TYR A 230 24.18 4.87 11.28
N VAL A 231 22.90 5.18 11.15
CA VAL A 231 21.91 4.99 12.20
C VAL A 231 21.14 3.71 11.87
N CYS A 232 21.14 2.78 12.80
CA CYS A 232 20.57 1.43 12.69
C CYS A 232 19.34 1.36 13.59
N ILE A 233 18.17 1.12 13.01
CA ILE A 233 16.91 1.10 13.77
C ILE A 233 16.18 -0.20 13.46
N ARG A 234 15.74 -0.92 14.49
CA ARG A 234 15.01 -2.19 14.37
C ARG A 234 13.86 -2.23 15.37
N PRO A 235 12.70 -1.66 15.03
CA PRO A 235 11.49 -1.86 15.84
C PRO A 235 11.13 -3.34 15.91
N THR A 236 10.47 -3.76 16.99
CA THR A 236 10.12 -5.14 17.25
C THR A 236 8.66 -5.43 16.98
N GLY A 237 8.32 -6.71 16.79
CA GLY A 237 6.96 -7.16 16.47
C GLY A 237 6.74 -7.38 14.99
N THR A 238 5.49 -7.48 14.60
CA THR A 238 5.04 -7.78 13.23
C THR A 238 4.39 -6.56 12.62
N MET A 239 4.93 -6.06 11.51
CA MET A 239 4.28 -4.96 10.78
C MET A 239 3.10 -5.49 10.00
N ALA A 240 1.91 -4.99 10.31
CA ALA A 240 0.66 -5.43 9.68
C ALA A 240 0.66 -5.22 8.16
N GLY A 241 -0.11 -6.02 7.44
CA GLY A 241 -0.37 -5.84 6.01
C GLY A 241 -1.43 -4.79 5.74
N ALA A 242 -1.44 -4.23 4.54
CA ALA A 242 -2.48 -3.32 4.08
C ALA A 242 -3.86 -3.99 4.06
N THR A 243 -4.87 -3.24 4.47
CA THR A 243 -6.28 -3.63 4.47
C THR A 243 -7.11 -2.60 3.73
N ALA A 244 -8.43 -2.78 3.72
CA ALA A 244 -9.36 -1.75 3.23
C ALA A 244 -9.25 -0.43 4.02
N ALA A 245 -8.83 -0.47 5.29
CA ALA A 245 -8.61 0.71 6.12
C ALA A 245 -7.36 1.52 5.73
N GLY A 246 -6.50 0.99 4.85
CA GLY A 246 -5.30 1.66 4.36
C GLY A 246 -4.02 0.86 4.58
N GLN A 247 -2.89 1.55 4.41
CA GLN A 247 -1.56 1.00 4.56
C GLN A 247 -1.02 1.29 5.97
N PRO A 248 -0.74 0.26 6.79
CA PRO A 248 -0.08 0.46 8.07
C PRO A 248 1.27 1.14 7.89
N SER A 249 1.56 2.10 8.75
CA SER A 249 2.78 2.89 8.63
C SER A 249 3.32 3.34 9.98
N PHE A 250 4.56 3.79 9.98
CA PHE A 250 5.19 4.45 11.11
C PHE A 250 6.27 5.43 10.62
N VAL A 251 6.62 6.36 11.47
CA VAL A 251 7.70 7.31 11.25
C VAL A 251 8.74 7.16 12.36
N VAL A 252 10.02 7.03 12.00
CA VAL A 252 11.13 7.21 12.92
C VAL A 252 11.83 8.53 12.62
N SER A 253 12.25 9.24 13.67
CA SER A 253 12.96 10.52 13.49
C SER A 253 14.15 10.62 14.43
N PHE A 254 15.22 11.24 13.95
CA PHE A 254 16.43 11.57 14.71
C PHE A 254 16.99 12.91 14.25
N GLN A 255 17.94 13.44 15.01
CA GLN A 255 18.51 14.74 14.71
C GLN A 255 19.99 14.65 14.30
N THR A 256 20.40 15.60 13.45
CA THR A 256 21.76 15.79 12.99
C THR A 256 22.07 17.28 12.95
N ARG A 257 23.36 17.63 12.83
CA ARG A 257 23.83 19.00 12.57
C ARG A 257 24.65 19.02 11.28
N ILE A 258 24.51 20.09 10.49
CA ILE A 258 25.40 20.36 9.35
C ILE A 258 26.76 20.83 9.86
N ARG A 259 27.83 20.30 9.31
CA ARG A 259 29.21 20.78 9.54
C ARG A 259 29.49 22.10 8.86
#